data_122b44ed2784b90a951f93decb24cacb
#
_entry.id   122b44ed2784b90a951f93decb24cacb
#
_cell.length_a   1.000
_cell.length_b   1.000
_cell.length_c   1.000
_cell.angle_alpha   90.00
_cell.angle_beta   90.00
_cell.angle_gamma   90.00
#
_symmetry.space_group_name_H-M   'P 1'
#
loop_
_entity.id
_entity.type
_entity.pdbx_description
1 polymer ?
#
loop_
_entity_poly.entity_id
_entity_poly.type
_entity_poly.pdbx_seq_one_letter_code
_entity_poly.pdbx_strand_id
1 'polypeptide(L)'
;MRTVLDAEAVQALLAHSHRAHREVRARLEIGRRLGASAVVPTVALAELYRGRDRSGALDALLARERRALVLRDTDRALARLVGGVLQAAGAGSEDLVDAHAIAVAAEDDRAVVLTGDPGDLERLAAPYPGVTVVALS
;
A
#
# COMPACT_ATOMS: atom_id res chain seq x y z
N MET A 1 3.30 -8.05 -12.51
CA MET A 1 2.67 -6.81 -12.01
C MET A 1 2.54 -6.87 -10.49
N ARG A 2 2.86 -5.80 -9.82
CA ARG A 2 2.79 -5.69 -8.37
C ARG A 2 1.50 -5.01 -7.94
N THR A 3 0.90 -5.46 -6.84
CA THR A 3 -0.20 -4.75 -6.18
C THR A 3 0.33 -4.19 -4.87
N VAL A 4 0.16 -2.89 -4.66
CA VAL A 4 0.56 -2.19 -3.44
C VAL A 4 -0.69 -1.76 -2.69
N LEU A 5 -0.72 -2.05 -1.39
CA LEU A 5 -1.83 -1.65 -0.52
C LEU A 5 -1.38 -0.48 0.35
N ASP A 6 -2.13 0.62 0.31
CA ASP A 6 -1.96 1.70 1.26
C ASP A 6 -2.62 1.36 2.61
N ALA A 7 -2.55 2.28 3.58
CA ALA A 7 -3.13 2.06 4.90
C ALA A 7 -4.63 1.78 4.84
N GLU A 8 -5.38 2.48 3.99
CA GLU A 8 -6.83 2.28 3.86
C GLU A 8 -7.16 0.89 3.31
N ALA A 9 -6.38 0.40 2.35
CA ALA A 9 -6.58 -0.95 1.81
C ALA A 9 -6.32 -2.02 2.87
N VAL A 10 -5.29 -1.85 3.70
CA VAL A 10 -5.04 -2.76 4.83
C VAL A 10 -6.15 -2.66 5.87
N GLN A 11 -6.64 -1.44 6.15
CA GLN A 11 -7.78 -1.24 7.03
C GLN A 11 -9.02 -1.98 6.52
N ALA A 12 -9.25 -1.96 5.21
CA ALA A 12 -10.36 -2.68 4.59
C ALA A 12 -10.27 -4.20 4.82
N LEU A 13 -9.06 -4.75 4.81
CA LEU A 13 -8.86 -6.16 5.14
C LEU A 13 -9.11 -6.44 6.63
N LEU A 14 -8.70 -5.53 7.49
CA LEU A 14 -8.79 -5.68 8.94
C LEU A 14 -10.23 -5.61 9.42
N ALA A 15 -11.04 -4.71 8.85
CA ALA A 15 -12.41 -4.45 9.28
C ALA A 15 -13.41 -5.07 8.30
N HIS A 16 -14.07 -6.17 8.70
CA HIS A 16 -15.06 -6.86 7.87
C HIS A 16 -16.24 -5.96 7.46
N SER A 17 -16.55 -4.94 8.27
CA SER A 17 -17.60 -3.98 7.98
C SER A 17 -17.18 -2.87 7.01
N HIS A 18 -15.91 -2.79 6.66
CA HIS A 18 -15.43 -1.79 5.70
C HIS A 18 -16.05 -2.05 4.33
N ARG A 19 -16.51 -0.98 3.67
CA ARG A 19 -17.19 -1.08 2.36
C ARG A 19 -16.33 -1.77 1.29
N ALA A 20 -15.01 -1.62 1.35
CA ALA A 20 -14.09 -2.20 0.38
C ALA A 20 -13.53 -3.57 0.81
N HIS A 21 -13.98 -4.14 1.93
CA HIS A 21 -13.44 -5.41 2.43
C HIS A 21 -13.45 -6.51 1.39
N ARG A 22 -14.59 -6.71 0.73
CA ARG A 22 -14.75 -7.77 -0.29
C ARG A 22 -13.86 -7.52 -1.51
N GLU A 23 -13.74 -6.27 -1.93
CA GLU A 23 -12.92 -5.90 -3.08
C GLU A 23 -11.45 -6.22 -2.84
N VAL A 24 -10.91 -5.79 -1.70
CA VAL A 24 -9.51 -6.06 -1.38
C VAL A 24 -9.27 -7.55 -1.19
N ARG A 25 -10.18 -8.25 -0.52
CA ARG A 25 -10.13 -9.72 -0.38
C ARG A 25 -10.07 -10.42 -1.73
N ALA A 26 -10.93 -10.02 -2.66
CA ALA A 26 -10.96 -10.62 -4.00
C ALA A 26 -9.65 -10.42 -4.74
N ARG A 27 -9.06 -9.23 -4.64
CA ARG A 27 -7.77 -8.96 -5.27
C ARG A 27 -6.63 -9.78 -4.69
N LEU A 28 -6.60 -9.97 -3.37
CA LEU A 28 -5.61 -10.85 -2.73
C LEU A 28 -5.77 -12.29 -3.17
N GLU A 29 -7.00 -12.78 -3.26
CA GLU A 29 -7.28 -14.16 -3.66
C GLU A 29 -6.86 -14.42 -5.11
N ILE A 30 -7.16 -13.49 -6.00
CA ILE A 30 -6.71 -13.57 -7.40
C ILE A 30 -5.19 -13.60 -7.47
N GLY A 31 -4.52 -12.70 -6.76
CA GLY A 31 -3.06 -12.66 -6.69
C GLY A 31 -2.48 -13.98 -6.17
N ARG A 32 -3.07 -14.52 -5.10
CA ARG A 32 -2.63 -15.80 -4.52
C ARG A 32 -2.73 -16.94 -5.53
N ARG A 33 -3.83 -17.02 -6.27
CA ARG A 33 -4.04 -18.03 -7.31
C ARG A 33 -3.02 -17.92 -8.45
N LEU A 34 -2.60 -16.70 -8.76
CA LEU A 34 -1.63 -16.43 -9.82
C LEU A 34 -0.18 -16.47 -9.32
N GLY A 35 0.04 -16.81 -8.05
CA GLY A 35 1.37 -16.84 -7.44
C GLY A 35 1.97 -15.48 -7.17
N ALA A 36 1.15 -14.42 -7.16
CA ALA A 36 1.56 -13.05 -6.89
C ALA A 36 1.15 -12.63 -5.48
N SER A 37 2.00 -11.84 -4.82
CA SER A 37 1.70 -11.25 -3.50
C SER A 37 1.39 -9.76 -3.65
N ALA A 38 0.58 -9.25 -2.73
CA ALA A 38 0.43 -7.82 -2.54
C ALA A 38 1.54 -7.30 -1.61
N VAL A 39 1.98 -6.08 -1.81
CA VAL A 39 3.04 -5.46 -1.01
C VAL A 39 2.47 -4.33 -0.18
N VAL A 40 2.84 -4.31 1.09
CA VAL A 40 2.45 -3.25 2.02
C VAL A 40 3.71 -2.54 2.50
N PRO A 41 3.87 -1.24 2.25
CA PRO A 41 4.95 -0.48 2.87
C PRO A 41 4.76 -0.48 4.40
N THR A 42 5.78 -0.87 5.15
CA THR A 42 5.64 -0.97 6.62
C THR A 42 5.29 0.36 7.26
N VAL A 43 5.71 1.49 6.64
CA VAL A 43 5.36 2.82 7.15
C VAL A 43 3.83 3.04 7.19
N ALA A 44 3.08 2.43 6.28
CA ALA A 44 1.62 2.51 6.27
C ALA A 44 1.00 1.86 7.50
N LEU A 45 1.65 0.83 8.05
CA LEU A 45 1.18 0.16 9.25
C LEU A 45 1.21 1.09 10.48
N ALA A 46 2.13 2.06 10.49
CA ALA A 46 2.23 3.01 11.59
C ALA A 46 0.94 3.83 11.76
N GLU A 47 0.20 4.06 10.70
CA GLU A 47 -1.11 4.73 10.76
C GLU A 47 -2.18 3.83 11.39
N LEU A 48 -2.00 2.52 11.33
CA LEU A 48 -2.99 1.53 11.79
C LEU A 48 -2.72 1.02 13.19
N TYR A 49 -1.46 1.03 13.65
CA TYR A 49 -1.11 0.61 14.99
C TYR A 49 -1.61 1.65 16.00
N ARG A 50 -2.77 1.39 16.60
CA ARG A 50 -3.41 2.26 17.59
C ARG A 50 -4.06 1.43 18.68
N GLY A 51 -3.47 1.44 19.88
CA GLY A 51 -3.99 0.70 21.02
C GLY A 51 -3.75 -0.81 20.93
N ARG A 52 -3.97 -1.50 22.06
CA ARG A 52 -3.65 -2.92 22.21
C ARG A 52 -4.50 -3.81 21.32
N ASP A 53 -5.82 -3.62 21.35
CA ASP A 53 -6.74 -4.51 20.64
C ASP A 53 -6.58 -4.40 19.12
N ARG A 54 -6.49 -3.18 18.62
CA ARG A 54 -6.31 -2.95 17.20
C ARG A 54 -4.94 -3.44 16.70
N SER A 55 -3.89 -3.20 17.49
CA SER A 55 -2.54 -3.66 17.16
C SER A 55 -2.46 -5.19 17.16
N GLY A 56 -3.10 -5.85 18.12
CA GLY A 56 -3.20 -7.31 18.14
C GLY A 56 -3.94 -7.87 16.95
N ALA A 57 -5.04 -7.25 16.55
CA ALA A 57 -5.81 -7.66 15.38
C ALA A 57 -5.01 -7.49 14.08
N LEU A 58 -4.25 -6.40 13.96
CA LEU A 58 -3.38 -6.16 12.82
C LEU A 58 -2.26 -7.19 12.75
N ASP A 59 -1.60 -7.47 13.86
CA ASP A 59 -0.55 -8.49 13.93
C ASP A 59 -1.08 -9.86 13.54
N ALA A 60 -2.28 -10.21 13.99
CA ALA A 60 -2.94 -11.48 13.64
C ALA A 60 -3.25 -11.55 12.14
N LEU A 61 -3.72 -10.46 11.54
CA LEU A 61 -3.97 -10.37 10.10
C LEU A 61 -2.68 -10.61 9.32
N LEU A 62 -1.61 -9.89 9.67
CA LEU A 62 -0.33 -10.00 8.97
C LEU A 62 0.26 -11.42 9.08
N ALA A 63 0.15 -12.05 10.24
CA ALA A 63 0.61 -13.43 10.43
C ALA A 63 -0.21 -14.43 9.60
N ARG A 64 -1.52 -14.27 9.58
CA ARG A 64 -2.43 -15.14 8.84
C ARG A 64 -2.24 -15.01 7.34
N GLU A 65 -2.01 -13.80 6.86
CA GLU A 65 -1.92 -13.49 5.42
C GLU A 65 -0.46 -13.37 4.92
N ARG A 66 0.51 -13.89 5.66
CA ARG A 66 1.93 -13.70 5.34
C ARG A 66 2.34 -14.19 3.95
N ARG A 67 1.56 -15.11 3.35
CA ARG A 67 1.81 -15.59 1.98
C ARG A 67 1.22 -14.68 0.92
N ALA A 68 0.18 -13.92 1.28
CA ALA A 68 -0.50 -13.01 0.36
C ALA A 68 -0.02 -11.57 0.51
N LEU A 69 0.44 -11.20 1.71
CA LEU A 69 0.92 -9.86 2.03
C LEU A 69 2.41 -9.89 2.32
N VAL A 70 3.19 -9.20 1.50
CA VAL A 70 4.62 -9.01 1.71
C VAL A 70 4.84 -7.61 2.26
N LEU A 71 5.61 -7.51 3.34
CA LEU A 71 5.95 -6.20 3.92
C LEU A 71 7.21 -5.66 3.27
N ARG A 72 7.16 -4.39 2.87
CA ARG A 72 8.32 -3.69 2.32
C ARG A 72 8.80 -2.65 3.33
N ASP A 73 9.88 -2.96 4.01
CA ASP A 73 10.51 -2.05 4.98
C ASP A 73 11.21 -0.91 4.27
N THR A 74 11.26 0.25 4.93
CA THR A 74 12.00 1.39 4.41
C THR A 74 13.48 1.23 4.71
N ASP A 75 14.22 0.74 3.74
CA ASP A 75 15.66 0.75 3.76
C ASP A 75 16.19 2.02 3.06
N ARG A 76 17.49 2.15 2.96
CA ARG A 76 18.11 3.32 2.33
C ARG A 76 17.74 3.46 0.86
N ALA A 77 17.67 2.35 0.14
CA ALA A 77 17.31 2.35 -1.28
C ALA A 77 15.88 2.86 -1.47
N LEU A 78 14.93 2.37 -0.68
CA LEU A 78 13.56 2.85 -0.73
C LEU A 78 13.45 4.30 -0.29
N ALA A 79 14.18 4.71 0.75
CA ALA A 79 14.19 6.10 1.21
C ALA A 79 14.61 7.06 0.08
N ARG A 80 15.60 6.68 -0.75
CA ARG A 80 16.00 7.48 -1.90
C ARG A 80 14.89 7.61 -2.93
N LEU A 81 14.20 6.52 -3.22
CA LEU A 81 13.07 6.53 -4.16
C LEU A 81 11.94 7.43 -3.63
N VAL A 82 11.61 7.31 -2.33
CA VAL A 82 10.60 8.15 -1.69
C VAL A 82 10.96 9.63 -1.79
N GLY A 83 12.21 9.97 -1.50
CA GLY A 83 12.70 11.34 -1.66
C GLY A 83 12.56 11.83 -3.10
N GLY A 84 12.84 10.98 -4.08
CA GLY A 84 12.67 11.30 -5.51
C GLY A 84 11.21 11.53 -5.88
N VAL A 85 10.28 10.72 -5.34
CA VAL A 85 8.84 10.90 -5.56
C VAL A 85 8.37 12.25 -5.02
N LEU A 86 8.78 12.58 -3.80
CA LEU A 86 8.44 13.86 -3.17
C LEU A 86 9.01 15.04 -3.96
N GLN A 87 10.27 14.95 -4.35
CA GLN A 87 10.95 16.02 -5.11
C GLN A 87 10.25 16.26 -6.44
N ALA A 88 9.94 15.22 -7.19
CA ALA A 88 9.30 15.35 -8.50
C ALA A 88 7.90 15.97 -8.42
N ALA A 89 7.20 15.76 -7.32
CA ALA A 89 5.85 16.32 -7.10
C ALA A 89 5.88 17.69 -6.41
N GLY A 90 7.04 18.18 -6.00
CA GLY A 90 7.13 19.39 -5.18
C GLY A 90 6.43 19.22 -3.83
N ALA A 91 6.41 17.99 -3.30
CA ALA A 91 5.69 17.65 -2.08
C ALA A 91 6.61 17.64 -0.86
N GLY A 92 6.01 17.77 0.33
CA GLY A 92 6.72 17.76 1.60
C GLY A 92 6.44 16.51 2.43
N SER A 93 6.85 16.57 3.69
CA SER A 93 6.76 15.44 4.62
C SER A 93 5.33 15.00 4.92
N GLU A 94 4.34 15.85 4.70
CA GLU A 94 2.92 15.52 4.85
C GLU A 94 2.49 14.40 3.89
N ASP A 95 3.19 14.24 2.77
CA ASP A 95 2.91 13.19 1.78
C ASP A 95 3.85 11.98 1.91
N LEU A 96 4.59 11.87 3.02
CA LEU A 96 5.64 10.85 3.18
C LEU A 96 5.11 9.42 3.06
N VAL A 97 3.99 9.11 3.70
CA VAL A 97 3.41 7.76 3.66
C VAL A 97 2.89 7.43 2.26
N ASP A 98 2.19 8.36 1.64
CA ASP A 98 1.68 8.20 0.27
C ASP A 98 2.82 8.04 -0.72
N ALA A 99 3.91 8.79 -0.55
CA ALA A 99 5.09 8.68 -1.40
C ALA A 99 5.75 7.29 -1.28
N HIS A 100 5.67 6.65 -0.11
CA HIS A 100 6.14 5.27 0.02
C HIS A 100 5.34 4.30 -0.85
N ALA A 101 4.01 4.45 -0.90
CA ALA A 101 3.18 3.59 -1.73
C ALA A 101 3.57 3.71 -3.22
N ILE A 102 3.77 4.94 -3.68
CA ILE A 102 4.19 5.18 -5.08
C ILE A 102 5.61 4.67 -5.31
N ALA A 103 6.54 4.90 -4.40
CA ALA A 103 7.92 4.44 -4.56
C ALA A 103 8.01 2.91 -4.60
N VAL A 104 7.27 2.21 -3.75
CA VAL A 104 7.20 0.75 -3.76
C VAL A 104 6.61 0.25 -5.08
N ALA A 105 5.57 0.91 -5.57
CA ALA A 105 4.98 0.58 -6.87
C ALA A 105 5.98 0.78 -8.00
N ALA A 106 6.75 1.86 -7.96
CA ALA A 106 7.74 2.19 -8.98
C ALA A 106 8.96 1.27 -8.98
N GLU A 107 9.14 0.43 -7.97
CA GLU A 107 10.19 -0.59 -7.98
C GLU A 107 9.94 -1.70 -9.00
N ASP A 108 8.71 -1.81 -9.48
CA ASP A 108 8.33 -2.79 -10.50
C ASP A 108 8.02 -2.06 -11.82
N ASP A 109 8.10 -2.75 -12.94
CA ASP A 109 7.78 -2.22 -14.26
C ASP A 109 6.31 -1.78 -14.36
N ARG A 110 5.43 -2.53 -13.71
CA ARG A 110 4.00 -2.24 -13.63
C ARG A 110 3.49 -2.52 -12.23
N ALA A 111 2.69 -1.62 -11.71
CA ALA A 111 2.07 -1.79 -10.41
C ALA A 111 0.72 -1.10 -10.33
N VAL A 112 -0.12 -1.63 -9.47
CA VAL A 112 -1.40 -1.04 -9.10
C VAL A 112 -1.32 -0.68 -7.63
N VAL A 113 -1.71 0.54 -7.28
CA VAL A 113 -1.83 0.97 -5.88
C VAL A 113 -3.29 1.08 -5.52
N LEU A 114 -3.72 0.30 -4.55
CA LEU A 114 -5.10 0.35 -4.02
C LEU A 114 -5.15 1.37 -2.89
N THR A 115 -6.05 2.32 -2.99
CA THR A 115 -6.12 3.45 -2.05
C THR A 115 -7.54 3.90 -1.77
N GLY A 116 -7.75 4.42 -0.56
CA GLY A 116 -8.98 5.14 -0.22
C GLY A 116 -8.95 6.62 -0.62
N ASP A 117 -7.77 7.16 -0.96
CA ASP A 117 -7.59 8.57 -1.34
C ASP A 117 -6.79 8.68 -2.64
N PRO A 118 -7.47 8.51 -3.79
CA PRO A 118 -6.77 8.48 -5.08
C PRO A 118 -6.17 9.83 -5.50
N GLY A 119 -6.74 10.95 -5.07
CA GLY A 119 -6.32 12.28 -5.54
C GLY A 119 -4.86 12.58 -5.24
N ASP A 120 -4.43 12.41 -4.00
CA ASP A 120 -3.05 12.68 -3.60
C ASP A 120 -2.08 11.68 -4.24
N LEU A 121 -2.47 10.41 -4.31
CA LEU A 121 -1.63 9.38 -4.92
C LEU A 121 -1.48 9.56 -6.42
N GLU A 122 -2.52 9.98 -7.14
CA GLU A 122 -2.44 10.24 -8.57
C GLU A 122 -1.46 11.39 -8.87
N ARG A 123 -1.46 12.42 -8.04
CA ARG A 123 -0.51 13.53 -8.16
C ARG A 123 0.94 13.04 -8.00
N LEU A 124 1.19 12.21 -6.98
CA LEU A 124 2.52 11.64 -6.75
C LEU A 124 2.94 10.63 -7.82
N ALA A 125 1.97 9.92 -8.40
CA ALA A 125 2.22 8.91 -9.42
C ALA A 125 2.44 9.49 -10.83
N ALA A 126 2.11 10.75 -11.06
CA ALA A 126 2.11 11.36 -12.39
C ALA A 126 3.43 11.15 -13.17
N PRO A 127 4.63 11.25 -12.56
CA PRO A 127 5.90 10.99 -13.27
C PRO A 127 6.18 9.50 -13.54
N TYR A 128 5.35 8.59 -13.05
CA TYR A 128 5.61 7.14 -13.10
C TYR A 128 4.51 6.43 -13.91
N PRO A 129 4.64 6.34 -15.26
CA PRO A 129 3.56 5.81 -16.10
C PRO A 129 3.25 4.33 -15.86
N GLY A 130 4.17 3.57 -15.28
CA GLY A 130 3.94 2.17 -14.92
C GLY A 130 3.09 1.98 -13.65
N VAL A 131 2.80 3.06 -12.91
CA VAL A 131 2.02 3.02 -11.68
C VAL A 131 0.59 3.46 -11.95
N THR A 132 -0.37 2.57 -11.67
CA THR A 132 -1.81 2.86 -11.80
C THR A 132 -2.41 2.95 -10.40
N VAL A 133 -3.07 4.07 -10.13
CA VAL A 133 -3.78 4.29 -8.86
C VAL A 133 -5.23 3.85 -9.03
N VAL A 134 -5.70 2.97 -8.15
CA VAL A 134 -7.06 2.43 -8.19
C VAL A 134 -7.77 2.78 -6.88
N ALA A 135 -8.85 3.54 -6.99
CA ALA A 135 -9.67 3.89 -5.84
C ALA A 135 -10.46 2.68 -5.35
N LEU A 136 -10.52 2.51 -4.04
CA LEU A 136 -11.40 1.52 -3.43
C LEU A 136 -12.85 1.99 -3.50
N SER A 137 -13.70 1.09 -3.92
CA SER A 137 -15.14 1.39 -4.06
C SER A 137 -15.92 1.32 -2.76
#